data_195a13dde836b6141b811763741c71d7
#
_entry.id   195a13dde836b6141b811763741c71d7
#
_cell.length_a   1.000
_cell.length_b   1.000
_cell.length_c   1.000
_cell.angle_alpha   90.00
_cell.angle_beta   90.00
_cell.angle_gamma   90.00
#
_symmetry.space_group_name_H-M   'P 1'
#
loop_
_entity.id
_entity.type
_entity.pdbx_description
1 polymer ?
#
loop_
_entity_poly.entity_id
_entity_poly.type
_entity_poly.pdbx_seq_one_letter_code
_entity_poly.pdbx_strand_id
1 'polypeptide(L)'
;MQDANRHAKKRRGNASKIIARAALVAALYAALTLAIAPLSYGPIQFRISEALKALVLVQPWLIPGIMAGTFVANLFSPYVGPWELIWMPLTDGLGGLLAWWICRRWWPAGLGTYALTTALAVGLMLHVVAGFPLWLTMGTVLIGEIVVIPLGWPIAKALQRWALL
;
A
#
# COMPACT_ATOMS: atom_id res chain seq x y z
N MET A 1 -41.41 9.59 -0.04
CA MET A 1 -40.39 10.65 -0.07
C MET A 1 -39.41 10.57 1.13
N GLN A 2 -39.86 10.27 2.34
CA GLN A 2 -38.99 10.12 3.53
C GLN A 2 -38.03 8.96 3.47
N ASP A 3 -38.40 7.80 2.91
CA ASP A 3 -37.51 6.62 2.82
C ASP A 3 -36.35 6.83 1.84
N ALA A 4 -36.60 7.48 0.71
CA ALA A 4 -35.50 7.83 -0.23
C ALA A 4 -34.47 8.75 0.42
N ASN A 5 -34.93 9.68 1.27
CA ASN A 5 -34.03 10.60 1.97
C ASN A 5 -33.22 9.91 3.08
N ARG A 6 -33.78 8.93 3.78
CA ARG A 6 -33.08 8.07 4.75
C ARG A 6 -32.01 7.22 4.08
N HIS A 7 -32.33 6.59 2.94
CA HIS A 7 -31.37 5.80 2.18
C HIS A 7 -30.21 6.66 1.63
N ALA A 8 -30.51 7.85 1.12
CA ALA A 8 -29.49 8.80 0.66
C ALA A 8 -28.56 9.26 1.80
N LYS A 9 -29.11 9.57 2.98
CA LYS A 9 -28.35 9.97 4.17
C LYS A 9 -27.45 8.83 4.68
N LYS A 10 -27.95 7.57 4.70
CA LYS A 10 -27.18 6.39 5.10
C LYS A 10 -26.02 6.10 4.13
N ARG A 11 -26.26 6.22 2.81
CA ARG A 11 -25.21 6.07 1.78
C ARG A 11 -24.11 7.13 1.91
N ARG A 12 -24.50 8.41 2.13
CA ARG A 12 -23.53 9.51 2.34
C ARG A 12 -22.70 9.29 3.60
N GLY A 13 -23.28 8.85 4.70
CA GLY A 13 -22.58 8.55 5.94
C GLY A 13 -21.57 7.40 5.79
N ASN A 14 -21.89 6.38 5.01
CA ASN A 14 -20.95 5.28 4.73
C ASN A 14 -19.80 5.73 3.83
N ALA A 15 -20.07 6.53 2.78
CA ALA A 15 -19.03 7.06 1.89
C ALA A 15 -18.03 7.94 2.66
N SER A 16 -18.52 8.83 3.53
CA SER A 16 -17.64 9.69 4.36
C SER A 16 -16.72 8.88 5.27
N LYS A 17 -17.21 7.78 5.86
CA LYS A 17 -16.40 6.90 6.70
C LYS A 17 -15.30 6.21 5.88
N ILE A 18 -15.62 5.72 4.69
CA ILE A 18 -14.66 5.08 3.78
C ILE A 18 -13.55 6.07 3.41
N ILE A 19 -13.93 7.28 3.00
CA ILE A 19 -12.96 8.32 2.64
C ILE A 19 -12.06 8.68 3.83
N ALA A 20 -12.64 8.88 5.03
CA ALA A 20 -11.88 9.21 6.22
C ALA A 20 -10.86 8.12 6.59
N ARG A 21 -11.25 6.84 6.49
CA ARG A 21 -10.36 5.70 6.76
C ARG A 21 -9.25 5.59 5.71
N ALA A 22 -9.57 5.77 4.43
CA ALA A 22 -8.58 5.79 3.35
C ALA A 22 -7.58 6.95 3.54
N ALA A 23 -8.06 8.14 3.92
CA ALA A 23 -7.21 9.29 4.22
C ALA A 23 -6.31 9.05 5.44
N LEU A 24 -6.83 8.40 6.49
CA LEU A 24 -6.03 8.02 7.66
C LEU A 24 -4.91 7.02 7.27
N VAL A 25 -5.23 6.02 6.46
CA VAL A 25 -4.23 5.05 5.96
C VAL A 25 -3.18 5.77 5.11
N ALA A 26 -3.58 6.69 4.24
CA ALA A 26 -2.65 7.49 3.45
C ALA A 26 -1.70 8.33 4.32
N ALA A 27 -2.24 9.01 5.33
CA ALA A 27 -1.45 9.81 6.26
C ALA A 27 -0.47 8.96 7.08
N LEU A 28 -0.93 7.80 7.60
CA LEU A 28 -0.07 6.86 8.32
C LEU A 28 1.03 6.30 7.43
N TYR A 29 0.70 5.92 6.19
CA TYR A 29 1.70 5.41 5.24
C TYR A 29 2.79 6.45 4.99
N ALA A 30 2.41 7.68 4.65
CA ALA A 30 3.36 8.76 4.42
C ALA A 30 4.19 9.07 5.68
N ALA A 31 3.55 9.20 6.85
CA ALA A 31 4.24 9.49 8.10
C ALA A 31 5.26 8.40 8.47
N LEU A 32 4.89 7.12 8.37
CA LEU A 32 5.80 6.00 8.67
C LEU A 32 6.97 5.93 7.68
N THR A 33 6.72 6.20 6.39
CA THR A 33 7.79 6.25 5.39
C THR A 33 8.77 7.37 5.68
N LEU A 34 8.28 8.57 6.01
CA LEU A 34 9.10 9.75 6.27
C LEU A 34 9.83 9.67 7.61
N ALA A 35 9.23 9.04 8.63
CA ALA A 35 9.87 8.87 9.94
C ALA A 35 11.21 8.12 9.87
N ILE A 36 11.35 7.22 8.91
CA ILE A 36 12.58 6.44 8.66
C ILE A 36 13.11 6.65 7.24
N ALA A 37 13.02 7.88 6.72
CA ALA A 37 13.36 8.23 5.35
C ALA A 37 14.71 7.65 4.85
N PRO A 38 15.82 7.71 5.61
CA PRO A 38 17.09 7.14 5.14
C PRO A 38 17.03 5.64 4.84
N LEU A 39 16.21 4.88 5.56
CA LEU A 39 16.00 3.45 5.36
C LEU A 39 14.97 3.20 4.26
N SER A 40 13.92 4.03 4.22
CA SER A 40 12.81 3.92 3.27
C SER A 40 13.23 4.22 1.82
N TYR A 41 14.19 5.13 1.63
CA TYR A 41 14.67 5.54 0.30
C TYR A 41 16.10 5.07 0.02
N GLY A 42 16.70 4.28 0.92
CA GLY A 42 18.01 3.68 0.72
C GLY A 42 18.02 2.56 -0.33
N PRO A 43 19.18 1.99 -0.66
CA PRO A 43 19.30 0.95 -1.69
C PRO A 43 18.46 -0.31 -1.42
N ILE A 44 18.17 -0.59 -0.14
CA ILE A 44 17.35 -1.73 0.29
C ILE A 44 15.85 -1.42 0.25
N GLN A 45 15.47 -0.14 0.25
CA GLN A 45 14.07 0.32 0.21
C GLN A 45 13.19 -0.31 1.32
N PHE A 46 13.72 -0.42 2.55
CA PHE A 46 13.00 -1.01 3.66
C PHE A 46 12.00 0.00 4.24
N ARG A 47 10.71 -0.20 4.00
CA ARG A 47 9.63 0.72 4.41
C ARG A 47 8.70 0.03 5.40
N ILE A 48 8.69 0.45 6.66
CA ILE A 48 7.73 -0.08 7.66
C ILE A 48 6.28 0.20 7.26
N SER A 49 6.03 1.29 6.55
CA SER A 49 4.71 1.64 6.00
C SER A 49 4.10 0.55 5.10
N GLU A 50 4.93 -0.31 4.49
CA GLU A 50 4.48 -1.42 3.65
C GLU A 50 3.61 -2.44 4.41
N ALA A 51 3.75 -2.52 5.75
CA ALA A 51 2.88 -3.34 6.60
C ALA A 51 1.39 -2.94 6.45
N LEU A 52 1.09 -1.67 6.15
CA LEU A 52 -0.28 -1.20 5.92
C LEU A 52 -0.91 -1.82 4.65
N LYS A 53 -0.12 -2.33 3.71
CA LYS A 53 -0.60 -3.04 2.53
C LYS A 53 -1.41 -4.29 2.88
N ALA A 54 -1.15 -4.91 4.03
CA ALA A 54 -1.95 -6.03 4.52
C ALA A 54 -3.42 -5.66 4.76
N LEU A 55 -3.73 -4.39 5.07
CA LEU A 55 -5.10 -3.90 5.24
C LEU A 55 -5.92 -4.02 3.96
N VAL A 56 -5.30 -3.83 2.80
CA VAL A 56 -5.95 -3.93 1.49
C VAL A 56 -6.47 -5.35 1.22
N LEU A 57 -5.77 -6.37 1.74
CA LEU A 57 -6.16 -7.76 1.54
C LEU A 57 -7.48 -8.12 2.23
N VAL A 58 -7.81 -7.41 3.31
CA VAL A 58 -9.08 -7.56 4.03
C VAL A 58 -10.12 -6.52 3.61
N GLN A 59 -9.67 -5.35 3.14
CA GLN A 59 -10.52 -4.21 2.77
C GLN A 59 -10.01 -3.51 1.50
N PRO A 60 -10.38 -3.99 0.29
CA PRO A 60 -9.82 -3.49 -0.98
C PRO A 60 -10.16 -2.02 -1.27
N TRP A 61 -11.20 -1.46 -0.65
CA TRP A 61 -11.51 -0.04 -0.77
C TRP A 61 -10.48 0.89 -0.10
N LEU A 62 -9.50 0.34 0.64
CA LEU A 62 -8.34 1.08 1.15
C LEU A 62 -7.23 1.27 0.10
N ILE A 63 -7.31 0.62 -1.05
CA ILE A 63 -6.33 0.78 -2.14
C ILE A 63 -6.06 2.26 -2.46
N PRO A 64 -7.08 3.13 -2.67
CA PRO A 64 -6.82 4.55 -2.90
C PRO A 64 -6.06 5.24 -1.77
N GLY A 65 -6.23 4.76 -0.53
CA GLY A 65 -5.47 5.26 0.62
C GLY A 65 -3.99 4.92 0.55
N ILE A 66 -3.64 3.67 0.20
CA ILE A 66 -2.23 3.27 -0.04
C ILE A 66 -1.65 4.08 -1.21
N MET A 67 -2.34 4.15 -2.35
CA MET A 67 -1.88 4.91 -3.51
C MET A 67 -1.59 6.39 -3.17
N ALA A 68 -2.50 7.04 -2.44
CA ALA A 68 -2.32 8.42 -2.00
C ALA A 68 -1.17 8.55 -0.99
N GLY A 69 -1.01 7.60 -0.07
CA GLY A 69 0.10 7.56 0.88
C GLY A 69 1.45 7.41 0.19
N THR A 70 1.56 6.50 -0.78
CA THR A 70 2.75 6.32 -1.61
C THR A 70 3.06 7.59 -2.40
N PHE A 71 2.05 8.20 -3.02
CA PHE A 71 2.23 9.47 -3.75
C PHE A 71 2.80 10.57 -2.85
N VAL A 72 2.19 10.79 -1.68
CA VAL A 72 2.62 11.82 -0.72
C VAL A 72 4.02 11.54 -0.19
N ALA A 73 4.32 10.28 0.19
CA ALA A 73 5.65 9.91 0.66
C ALA A 73 6.71 10.15 -0.41
N ASN A 74 6.42 9.79 -1.66
CA ASN A 74 7.38 9.89 -2.76
C ASN A 74 7.63 11.34 -3.23
N LEU A 75 6.82 12.33 -2.82
CA LEU A 75 7.14 13.75 -3.02
C LEU A 75 8.44 14.17 -2.29
N PHE A 76 8.83 13.42 -1.26
CA PHE A 76 10.02 13.67 -0.45
C PHE A 76 11.18 12.71 -0.76
N SER A 77 11.04 11.90 -1.80
CA SER A 77 12.06 10.94 -2.22
C SER A 77 13.21 11.65 -2.95
N PRO A 78 14.46 11.16 -2.79
CA PRO A 78 15.59 11.62 -3.60
C PRO A 78 15.46 11.24 -5.09
N TYR A 79 14.53 10.35 -5.42
CA TYR A 79 14.27 9.88 -6.80
C TYR A 79 12.96 10.47 -7.36
N VAL A 80 12.44 11.56 -6.76
CA VAL A 80 11.16 12.16 -7.16
C VAL A 80 11.09 12.42 -8.66
N GLY A 81 10.03 11.93 -9.30
CA GLY A 81 9.81 12.04 -10.74
C GLY A 81 8.60 11.23 -11.18
N PRO A 82 8.33 11.15 -12.50
CA PRO A 82 7.14 10.45 -13.01
C PRO A 82 7.06 8.97 -12.59
N TRP A 83 8.21 8.31 -12.46
CA TRP A 83 8.29 6.92 -12.00
C TRP A 83 7.84 6.77 -10.55
N GLU A 84 8.24 7.68 -9.67
CA GLU A 84 7.81 7.61 -8.27
C GLU A 84 6.41 8.16 -8.02
N LEU A 85 6.01 9.20 -8.76
CA LEU A 85 4.73 9.87 -8.51
C LEU A 85 3.56 9.24 -9.27
N ILE A 86 3.79 8.55 -10.36
CA ILE A 86 2.74 7.93 -11.17
C ILE A 86 2.85 6.42 -11.15
N TRP A 87 4.02 5.88 -11.53
CA TRP A 87 4.23 4.44 -11.65
C TRP A 87 4.05 3.73 -10.31
N MET A 88 4.68 4.22 -9.23
CA MET A 88 4.62 3.55 -7.93
C MET A 88 3.20 3.51 -7.33
N PRO A 89 2.42 4.60 -7.26
CA PRO A 89 1.03 4.52 -6.82
C PRO A 89 0.16 3.60 -7.70
N LEU A 90 0.35 3.61 -9.03
CA LEU A 90 -0.40 2.73 -9.92
C LEU A 90 -0.07 1.26 -9.69
N THR A 91 1.20 0.92 -9.50
CA THR A 91 1.62 -0.45 -9.21
C THR A 91 1.14 -0.91 -7.83
N ASP A 92 1.09 -0.02 -6.83
CA ASP A 92 0.46 -0.32 -5.54
C ASP A 92 -1.04 -0.61 -5.68
N GLY A 93 -1.73 0.15 -6.53
CA GLY A 93 -3.13 -0.08 -6.83
C GLY A 93 -3.38 -1.42 -7.52
N LEU A 94 -2.67 -1.70 -8.60
CA LEU A 94 -2.81 -2.94 -9.38
C LEU A 94 -2.34 -4.15 -8.58
N GLY A 95 -1.19 -4.04 -7.91
CA GLY A 95 -0.66 -5.08 -7.03
C GLY A 95 -1.60 -5.39 -5.88
N GLY A 96 -2.21 -4.36 -5.27
CA GLY A 96 -3.19 -4.52 -4.21
C GLY A 96 -4.48 -5.22 -4.67
N LEU A 97 -5.01 -4.88 -5.85
CA LEU A 97 -6.16 -5.57 -6.43
C LEU A 97 -5.87 -7.05 -6.71
N LEU A 98 -4.73 -7.34 -7.32
CA LEU A 98 -4.30 -8.70 -7.61
C LEU A 98 -4.08 -9.50 -6.32
N ALA A 99 -3.37 -8.91 -5.36
CA ALA A 99 -3.10 -9.52 -4.07
C ALA A 99 -4.40 -9.82 -3.30
N TRP A 100 -5.35 -8.89 -3.28
CA TRP A 100 -6.66 -9.08 -2.67
C TRP A 100 -7.43 -10.23 -3.34
N TRP A 101 -7.45 -10.28 -4.66
CA TRP A 101 -8.13 -11.34 -5.42
C TRP A 101 -7.56 -12.73 -5.11
N ILE A 102 -6.23 -12.86 -5.06
CA ILE A 102 -5.53 -14.10 -4.71
C ILE A 102 -5.73 -14.45 -3.23
N CYS A 103 -5.69 -13.47 -2.32
CA CYS A 103 -5.89 -13.64 -0.88
C CYS A 103 -7.22 -14.31 -0.54
N ARG A 104 -8.26 -14.14 -1.37
CA ARG A 104 -9.56 -14.80 -1.21
C ARG A 104 -9.48 -16.33 -1.30
N ARG A 105 -8.50 -16.87 -2.00
CA ARG A 105 -8.25 -18.31 -2.10
C ARG A 105 -7.27 -18.78 -1.02
N TRP A 106 -6.20 -18.06 -0.83
CA TRP A 106 -5.14 -18.40 0.11
C TRP A 106 -4.39 -17.15 0.53
N TRP A 107 -4.58 -16.76 1.79
CA TRP A 107 -4.07 -15.48 2.28
C TRP A 107 -2.55 -15.30 2.20
N PRO A 108 -1.68 -16.33 2.44
CA PRO A 108 -0.24 -16.15 2.30
C PRO A 108 0.17 -15.83 0.85
N ALA A 109 -0.51 -16.44 -0.14
CA ALA A 109 -0.24 -16.11 -1.53
C ALA A 109 -0.63 -14.67 -1.87
N GLY A 110 -1.69 -14.12 -1.26
CA GLY A 110 -2.05 -12.71 -1.41
C GLY A 110 -0.95 -11.79 -0.90
N LEU A 111 -0.40 -12.05 0.31
CA LEU A 111 0.73 -11.28 0.85
C LEU A 111 1.97 -11.40 -0.04
N GLY A 112 2.32 -12.62 -0.46
CA GLY A 112 3.44 -12.87 -1.36
C GLY A 112 3.29 -12.20 -2.72
N THR A 113 2.08 -12.16 -3.27
CA THR A 113 1.78 -11.46 -4.53
C THR A 113 2.01 -9.96 -4.39
N TYR A 114 1.57 -9.34 -3.27
CA TYR A 114 1.82 -7.91 -3.06
C TYR A 114 3.31 -7.63 -2.92
N ALA A 115 4.04 -8.43 -2.14
CA ALA A 115 5.49 -8.33 -2.00
C ALA A 115 6.21 -8.43 -3.37
N LEU A 116 5.82 -9.42 -4.18
CA LEU A 116 6.41 -9.64 -5.49
C LEU A 116 6.13 -8.47 -6.46
N THR A 117 4.89 -8.01 -6.54
CA THR A 117 4.53 -6.88 -7.43
C THR A 117 5.23 -5.60 -7.02
N THR A 118 5.34 -5.32 -5.71
CA THR A 118 6.11 -4.18 -5.20
C THR A 118 7.59 -4.31 -5.56
N ALA A 119 8.21 -5.46 -5.31
CA ALA A 119 9.63 -5.68 -5.59
C ALA A 119 9.97 -5.53 -7.09
N LEU A 120 9.11 -6.05 -7.97
CA LEU A 120 9.26 -5.88 -9.42
C LEU A 120 9.15 -4.40 -9.83
N ALA A 121 8.16 -3.68 -9.29
CA ALA A 121 7.92 -2.29 -9.62
C ALA A 121 9.05 -1.37 -9.12
N VAL A 122 9.49 -1.54 -7.87
CA VAL A 122 10.58 -0.76 -7.26
C VAL A 122 11.91 -1.09 -7.91
N GLY A 123 12.20 -2.39 -8.14
CA GLY A 123 13.44 -2.81 -8.78
C GLY A 123 13.58 -2.26 -10.19
N LEU A 124 12.50 -2.28 -10.98
CA LEU A 124 12.47 -1.68 -12.31
C LEU A 124 12.67 -0.15 -12.24
N MET A 125 11.97 0.51 -11.34
CA MET A 125 12.07 1.97 -11.16
C MET A 125 13.50 2.38 -10.80
N LEU A 126 14.12 1.75 -9.81
CA LEU A 126 15.48 2.06 -9.38
C LEU A 126 16.53 1.73 -10.45
N HIS A 127 16.30 0.69 -11.23
CA HIS A 127 17.16 0.37 -12.36
C HIS A 127 17.11 1.48 -13.42
N VAL A 128 15.92 1.93 -13.79
CA VAL A 128 15.74 2.95 -14.84
C VAL A 128 16.18 4.34 -14.37
N VAL A 129 15.87 4.71 -13.12
CA VAL A 129 16.08 6.08 -12.61
C VAL A 129 17.46 6.26 -12.01
N ALA A 130 17.97 5.26 -11.29
CA ALA A 130 19.20 5.35 -10.53
C ALA A 130 20.33 4.42 -11.03
N GLY A 131 20.06 3.61 -12.06
CA GLY A 131 21.06 2.69 -12.65
C GLY A 131 21.44 1.51 -11.75
N PHE A 132 20.64 1.17 -10.73
CA PHE A 132 20.93 0.04 -9.84
C PHE A 132 20.82 -1.31 -10.57
N PRO A 133 21.57 -2.34 -10.15
CA PRO A 133 21.49 -3.67 -10.74
C PRO A 133 20.08 -4.27 -10.55
N LEU A 134 19.35 -4.53 -11.66
CA LEU A 134 17.94 -4.91 -11.65
C LEU A 134 17.64 -6.08 -10.69
N TRP A 135 18.27 -7.23 -10.92
CA TRP A 135 17.98 -8.46 -10.17
C TRP A 135 18.37 -8.39 -8.70
N LEU A 136 19.49 -7.71 -8.40
CA LEU A 136 19.92 -7.50 -7.03
C LEU A 136 18.93 -6.63 -6.27
N THR A 137 18.51 -5.52 -6.89
CA THR A 137 17.53 -4.58 -6.30
C THR A 137 16.17 -5.25 -6.11
N MET A 138 15.67 -5.97 -7.10
CA MET A 138 14.44 -6.75 -6.96
C MET A 138 14.53 -7.76 -5.82
N GLY A 139 15.65 -8.45 -5.68
CA GLY A 139 15.88 -9.43 -4.61
C GLY A 139 15.91 -8.81 -3.22
N THR A 140 16.62 -7.70 -3.05
CA THR A 140 16.73 -7.01 -1.75
C THR A 140 15.39 -6.42 -1.32
N VAL A 141 14.68 -5.78 -2.24
CA VAL A 141 13.32 -5.25 -1.97
C VAL A 141 12.36 -6.39 -1.64
N LEU A 142 12.37 -7.49 -2.40
CA LEU A 142 11.49 -8.64 -2.15
C LEU A 142 11.69 -9.22 -0.75
N ILE A 143 12.93 -9.35 -0.30
CA ILE A 143 13.23 -9.82 1.07
C ILE A 143 12.61 -8.88 2.11
N GLY A 144 12.76 -7.56 1.93
CA GLY A 144 12.14 -6.57 2.80
C GLY A 144 10.62 -6.68 2.83
N GLU A 145 9.99 -6.78 1.66
CA GLU A 145 8.53 -6.86 1.53
C GLU A 145 7.94 -8.16 2.12
N ILE A 146 8.61 -9.30 1.91
CA ILE A 146 8.18 -10.60 2.50
C ILE A 146 8.24 -10.56 4.03
N VAL A 147 9.09 -9.73 4.61
CA VAL A 147 9.13 -9.53 6.07
C VAL A 147 8.09 -8.52 6.52
N VAL A 148 8.03 -7.36 5.90
CA VAL A 148 7.25 -6.21 6.40
C VAL A 148 5.75 -6.37 6.14
N ILE A 149 5.32 -6.76 4.94
CA ILE A 149 3.89 -6.86 4.61
C ILE A 149 3.17 -7.86 5.54
N PRO A 150 3.69 -9.08 5.79
CA PRO A 150 3.07 -10.01 6.72
C PRO A 150 2.96 -9.52 8.17
N LEU A 151 3.85 -8.64 8.65
CA LEU A 151 3.73 -8.04 9.97
C LEU A 151 2.44 -7.23 10.14
N GLY A 152 1.90 -6.68 9.05
CA GLY A 152 0.60 -6.00 9.05
C GLY A 152 -0.61 -6.92 9.13
N TRP A 153 -0.45 -8.22 8.82
CA TRP A 153 -1.58 -9.15 8.74
C TRP A 153 -2.33 -9.36 10.06
N PRO A 154 -1.68 -9.59 11.22
CA PRO A 154 -2.37 -9.67 12.49
C PRO A 154 -3.17 -8.40 12.82
N ILE A 155 -2.61 -7.23 12.51
CA ILE A 155 -3.25 -5.92 12.71
C ILE A 155 -4.49 -5.81 11.82
N ALA A 156 -4.37 -6.15 10.53
CA ALA A 156 -5.49 -6.14 9.59
C ALA A 156 -6.63 -7.05 10.06
N LYS A 157 -6.32 -8.26 10.54
CA LYS A 157 -7.32 -9.20 11.08
C LYS A 157 -7.94 -8.70 12.39
N ALA A 158 -7.18 -8.09 13.27
CA ALA A 158 -7.71 -7.51 14.50
C ALA A 158 -8.69 -6.37 14.20
N LEU A 159 -8.31 -5.42 13.34
CA LEU A 159 -9.15 -4.30 12.93
C LEU A 159 -10.44 -4.77 12.23
N GLN A 160 -10.35 -5.82 11.41
CA GLN A 160 -11.53 -6.44 10.78
C GLN A 160 -12.48 -7.04 11.81
N ARG A 161 -11.96 -7.76 12.84
CA ARG A 161 -12.78 -8.36 13.90
C ARG A 161 -13.52 -7.32 14.73
N TRP A 162 -12.90 -6.17 14.98
CA TRP A 162 -13.47 -5.10 15.78
C TRP A 162 -14.37 -4.16 14.96
N ALA A 163 -14.67 -4.52 13.72
CA ALA A 163 -15.46 -3.70 12.78
C ALA A 163 -14.96 -2.25 12.63
N LEU A 164 -13.66 -2.04 12.87
CA LEU A 164 -13.01 -0.73 12.72
C LEU A 164 -12.64 -0.43 11.25
N LEU A 165 -12.65 -1.45 10.40
CA LEU A 165 -12.44 -1.32 8.95
C LEU A 165 -13.72 -1.58 8.16
#